data_4f4238d906eb0920ea158f6e24bf5445
#
_entry.id   4f4238d906eb0920ea158f6e24bf5445
#
_cell.length_a   1.000
_cell.length_b   1.000
_cell.length_c   1.000
_cell.angle_alpha   90.00
_cell.angle_beta   90.00
_cell.angle_gamma   90.00
#
_symmetry.space_group_name_H-M   'P 1'
#
loop_
_entity.id
_entity.type
_entity.pdbx_description
1 polymer ?
#
loop_
_entity_poly.entity_id
_entity_poly.type
_entity_poly.pdbx_seq_one_letter_code
_entity_poly.pdbx_strand_id
1 'polypeptide(L)'
;MRTTLIAAGFAILVSGALYAGHHEIVKPAKMSADDIAGDIFERPDMLETTHDDGHTTLDVTSLLSSDKKFASGMYKSGKVRIEIDEPYGVDEFMYFLEGSVTLTSSDGSEQVINAGEAVTIPKEWTGVWETDGYTKIWVIYSADGSGL
;
A
#
# COMPACT_ATOMS: atom_id res chain seq x y z
N MET A 1 58.49 51.35 37.51
CA MET A 1 57.14 50.81 37.65
C MET A 1 56.88 49.93 36.42
N ARG A 2 56.87 48.62 36.63
CA ARG A 2 56.53 47.63 35.58
C ARG A 2 55.24 47.00 35.95
N THR A 3 54.20 47.21 35.14
CA THR A 3 52.86 46.67 35.33
C THR A 3 52.74 45.33 34.61
N THR A 4 52.56 44.24 35.31
CA THR A 4 52.44 42.93 34.80
C THR A 4 50.93 42.66 34.46
N LEU A 5 50.60 42.42 33.17
CA LEU A 5 49.27 41.98 32.76
C LEU A 5 49.17 40.47 32.96
N ILE A 6 48.16 40.03 33.74
CA ILE A 6 47.76 38.64 33.89
C ILE A 6 46.69 38.38 32.85
N ALA A 7 47.01 37.52 31.88
CA ALA A 7 46.00 37.02 30.92
C ALA A 7 45.25 35.84 31.52
N ALA A 8 43.95 36.04 31.79
CA ALA A 8 43.06 34.95 32.19
C ALA A 8 42.60 34.19 30.95
N GLY A 9 43.07 32.95 30.77
CA GLY A 9 42.61 32.05 29.74
C GLY A 9 41.23 31.52 30.04
N PHE A 10 40.26 31.82 29.19
CA PHE A 10 38.92 31.22 29.23
C PHE A 10 38.95 29.92 28.44
N ALA A 11 38.86 28.79 29.11
CA ALA A 11 38.69 27.49 28.49
C ALA A 11 37.24 27.32 28.14
N ILE A 12 36.89 27.36 26.85
CA ILE A 12 35.54 27.01 26.37
C ILE A 12 35.45 25.49 26.29
N LEU A 13 34.75 24.88 27.23
CA LEU A 13 34.30 23.48 27.16
C LEU A 13 33.20 23.39 26.13
N VAL A 14 33.52 22.93 24.93
CA VAL A 14 32.53 22.54 23.92
C VAL A 14 31.98 21.17 24.35
N SER A 15 30.86 21.17 25.03
CA SER A 15 30.08 19.94 25.27
C SER A 15 29.47 19.48 23.94
N GLY A 16 30.16 18.57 23.25
CA GLY A 16 29.61 17.85 22.11
C GLY A 16 28.42 16.98 22.56
N ALA A 17 27.20 17.44 22.37
CA ALA A 17 26.05 16.59 22.47
C ALA A 17 26.13 15.54 21.36
N LEU A 18 26.46 14.31 21.71
CA LEU A 18 26.30 13.15 20.83
C LEU A 18 24.80 12.98 20.60
N TYR A 19 24.29 13.46 19.47
CA TYR A 19 23.00 13.04 18.95
C TYR A 19 23.12 11.56 18.61
N ALA A 20 22.75 10.68 19.53
CA ALA A 20 22.45 9.30 19.23
C ALA A 20 21.21 9.32 18.32
N GLY A 21 21.41 9.24 17.02
CA GLY A 21 20.32 9.03 16.08
C GLY A 21 19.62 7.74 16.47
N HIS A 22 18.39 7.84 16.97
CA HIS A 22 17.54 6.67 17.10
C HIS A 22 17.26 6.17 15.70
N HIS A 23 18.01 5.16 15.24
CA HIS A 23 17.65 4.39 14.08
C HIS A 23 16.37 3.63 14.44
N GLU A 24 15.25 4.07 13.90
CA GLU A 24 14.00 3.34 14.02
C GLU A 24 14.20 1.93 13.44
N ILE A 25 13.90 0.91 14.25
CA ILE A 25 14.08 -0.47 13.82
C ILE A 25 12.95 -0.81 12.85
N VAL A 26 13.29 -0.93 11.57
CA VAL A 26 12.34 -1.39 10.54
C VAL A 26 12.07 -2.88 10.74
N LYS A 27 10.79 -3.24 10.81
CA LYS A 27 10.33 -4.63 10.97
C LYS A 27 9.53 -5.08 9.75
N PRO A 28 9.55 -6.39 9.42
CA PRO A 28 8.63 -6.92 8.41
C PRO A 28 7.18 -6.68 8.80
N ALA A 29 6.34 -6.31 7.83
CA ALA A 29 4.89 -6.29 8.00
C ALA A 29 4.35 -7.71 7.78
N LYS A 30 3.54 -8.21 8.72
CA LYS A 30 2.93 -9.54 8.66
C LYS A 30 1.42 -9.38 8.59
N MET A 31 0.80 -10.06 7.64
CA MET A 31 -0.62 -10.42 7.71
C MET A 31 -0.71 -11.83 8.28
N SER A 32 -1.33 -11.97 9.46
CA SER A 32 -1.50 -13.27 10.13
C SER A 32 -2.56 -14.11 9.40
N ALA A 33 -2.73 -15.38 9.80
CA ALA A 33 -3.82 -16.20 9.29
C ALA A 33 -5.20 -15.61 9.63
N ASP A 34 -5.33 -15.01 10.82
CA ASP A 34 -6.56 -14.38 11.26
C ASP A 34 -6.83 -13.08 10.48
N ASP A 35 -5.78 -12.26 10.20
CA ASP A 35 -5.89 -11.10 9.30
C ASP A 35 -6.40 -11.54 7.93
N ILE A 36 -5.81 -12.60 7.35
CA ILE A 36 -6.19 -13.12 6.03
C ILE A 36 -7.62 -13.71 6.06
N ALA A 37 -8.05 -14.25 7.20
CA ALA A 37 -9.41 -14.74 7.39
C ALA A 37 -10.46 -13.63 7.55
N GLY A 38 -10.03 -12.36 7.69
CA GLY A 38 -10.92 -11.21 7.69
C GLY A 38 -10.71 -10.20 8.82
N ASP A 39 -10.01 -10.57 9.91
CA ASP A 39 -9.81 -9.68 11.07
C ASP A 39 -9.07 -8.40 10.69
N ILE A 40 -8.32 -8.38 9.59
CA ILE A 40 -7.65 -7.19 9.09
C ILE A 40 -8.63 -6.03 8.80
N PHE A 41 -9.87 -6.33 8.43
CA PHE A 41 -10.90 -5.32 8.15
C PHE A 41 -11.53 -4.72 9.42
N GLU A 42 -11.16 -5.22 10.61
CA GLU A 42 -11.52 -4.63 11.91
C GLU A 42 -10.48 -3.61 12.40
N ARG A 43 -9.38 -3.43 11.67
CA ARG A 43 -8.33 -2.47 12.03
C ARG A 43 -8.85 -1.03 12.01
N PRO A 44 -8.37 -0.17 12.93
CA PRO A 44 -8.83 1.24 13.01
C PRO A 44 -8.37 2.09 11.81
N ASP A 45 -7.41 1.63 11.02
CA ASP A 45 -6.92 2.26 9.80
C ASP A 45 -7.53 1.67 8.52
N MET A 46 -8.51 0.76 8.64
CA MET A 46 -9.30 0.28 7.51
C MET A 46 -10.10 1.43 6.90
N LEU A 47 -10.04 1.53 5.58
CA LEU A 47 -10.81 2.52 4.80
C LEU A 47 -12.06 1.84 4.23
N GLU A 48 -13.23 2.29 4.66
CA GLU A 48 -14.50 1.94 4.05
C GLU A 48 -14.95 3.04 3.11
N THR A 49 -15.29 2.68 1.88
CA THR A 49 -15.79 3.61 0.88
C THR A 49 -17.10 3.10 0.31
N THR A 50 -18.15 3.94 0.35
CA THR A 50 -19.38 3.72 -0.41
C THR A 50 -19.31 4.54 -1.69
N HIS A 51 -19.41 3.87 -2.82
CA HIS A 51 -19.30 4.46 -4.15
C HIS A 51 -20.67 4.96 -4.66
N ASP A 52 -20.66 5.78 -5.72
CA ASP A 52 -21.88 6.42 -6.27
C ASP A 52 -22.93 5.42 -6.75
N ASP A 53 -22.53 4.22 -7.17
CA ASP A 53 -23.42 3.12 -7.56
C ASP A 53 -23.94 2.32 -6.37
N GLY A 54 -23.55 2.68 -5.14
CA GLY A 54 -23.98 2.10 -3.88
C GLY A 54 -23.19 0.87 -3.43
N HIS A 55 -22.19 0.38 -4.20
CA HIS A 55 -21.33 -0.68 -3.68
C HIS A 55 -20.35 -0.14 -2.64
N THR A 56 -19.91 -1.03 -1.75
CA THR A 56 -18.97 -0.70 -0.68
C THR A 56 -17.67 -1.46 -0.88
N THR A 57 -16.56 -0.79 -0.60
CA THR A 57 -15.23 -1.39 -0.57
C THR A 57 -14.58 -1.20 0.79
N LEU A 58 -13.79 -2.19 1.21
CA LEU A 58 -12.93 -2.13 2.40
C LEU A 58 -11.48 -2.29 1.92
N ASP A 59 -10.61 -1.40 2.36
CA ASP A 59 -9.20 -1.40 1.99
C ASP A 59 -8.31 -1.27 3.22
N VAL A 60 -7.28 -2.10 3.30
CA VAL A 60 -6.26 -2.04 4.35
C VAL A 60 -4.89 -2.19 3.74
N THR A 61 -4.07 -1.17 3.86
CA THR A 61 -2.65 -1.23 3.53
C THR A 61 -1.87 -1.89 4.67
N SER A 62 -1.25 -3.03 4.40
CA SER A 62 -0.37 -3.72 5.35
C SER A 62 1.04 -3.14 5.35
N LEU A 63 1.56 -2.81 4.17
CA LEU A 63 2.87 -2.19 3.99
C LEU A 63 2.80 -1.14 2.87
N LEU A 64 3.37 0.02 3.13
CA LEU A 64 3.78 1.00 2.12
C LEU A 64 5.30 1.17 2.23
N SER A 65 6.02 1.01 1.12
CA SER A 65 7.48 1.20 1.08
C SER A 65 7.88 2.65 1.37
N SER A 66 9.08 2.85 1.87
CA SER A 66 9.60 4.19 2.23
C SER A 66 9.70 5.14 1.03
N ASP A 67 9.89 4.61 -0.17
CA ASP A 67 9.92 5.36 -1.43
C ASP A 67 8.52 5.52 -2.06
N LYS A 68 7.49 4.97 -1.41
CA LYS A 68 6.07 5.01 -1.86
C LYS A 68 5.85 4.44 -3.26
N LYS A 69 6.60 3.41 -3.64
CA LYS A 69 6.48 2.76 -4.96
C LYS A 69 5.97 1.33 -4.90
N PHE A 70 5.93 0.77 -3.71
CA PHE A 70 5.45 -0.58 -3.46
C PHE A 70 4.52 -0.57 -2.27
N ALA A 71 3.37 -1.21 -2.42
CA ALA A 71 2.43 -1.43 -1.33
C ALA A 71 1.82 -2.82 -1.41
N SER A 72 1.35 -3.32 -0.27
CA SER A 72 0.60 -4.56 -0.16
C SER A 72 -0.49 -4.44 0.89
N GLY A 73 -1.56 -5.18 0.71
CA GLY A 73 -2.68 -5.15 1.63
C GLY A 73 -3.78 -6.13 1.28
N MET A 74 -4.95 -5.88 1.84
CA MET A 74 -6.17 -6.62 1.53
C MET A 74 -7.28 -5.68 1.13
N TYR A 75 -8.13 -6.17 0.24
CA TYR A 75 -9.25 -5.42 -0.30
C TYR A 75 -10.48 -6.32 -0.43
N LYS A 76 -11.63 -5.76 -0.08
CA LYS A 76 -12.93 -6.40 -0.27
C LYS A 76 -13.83 -5.48 -1.06
N SER A 77 -14.52 -6.02 -2.04
CA SER A 77 -15.48 -5.28 -2.86
C SER A 77 -16.83 -5.97 -2.86
N GLY A 78 -17.89 -5.19 -2.89
CA GLY A 78 -19.21 -5.63 -3.28
C GLY A 78 -19.34 -5.83 -4.79
N LYS A 79 -20.57 -6.05 -5.24
CA LYS A 79 -20.90 -6.19 -6.66
C LYS A 79 -20.62 -4.88 -7.40
N VAL A 80 -19.85 -4.97 -8.48
CA VAL A 80 -19.53 -3.81 -9.32
C VAL A 80 -19.19 -4.24 -10.75
N ARG A 81 -19.43 -3.34 -11.71
CA ARG A 81 -18.92 -3.40 -13.08
C ARG A 81 -18.29 -2.05 -13.40
N ILE A 82 -17.00 -2.07 -13.77
CA ILE A 82 -16.20 -0.87 -14.08
C ILE A 82 -15.65 -1.00 -15.49
N GLU A 83 -15.81 0.05 -16.29
CA GLU A 83 -15.11 0.20 -17.56
C GLU A 83 -13.84 1.00 -17.33
N ILE A 84 -12.71 0.40 -17.69
CA ILE A 84 -11.36 0.97 -17.51
C ILE A 84 -10.87 1.34 -18.91
N ASP A 85 -11.19 2.56 -19.33
CA ASP A 85 -10.90 3.07 -20.66
C ASP A 85 -9.50 3.69 -20.79
N GLU A 86 -8.93 4.11 -19.65
CA GLU A 86 -7.55 4.61 -19.56
C GLU A 86 -6.65 3.51 -18.96
N PRO A 87 -5.33 3.55 -19.21
CA PRO A 87 -4.40 2.58 -18.61
C PRO A 87 -4.60 2.44 -17.11
N TYR A 88 -4.57 1.19 -16.60
CA TYR A 88 -4.78 0.85 -15.19
C TYR A 88 -3.85 1.63 -14.24
N GLY A 89 -2.66 1.99 -14.72
CA GLY A 89 -1.76 2.96 -14.08
C GLY A 89 -0.71 2.36 -13.18
N VAL A 90 -0.95 1.18 -12.64
CA VAL A 90 -0.02 0.45 -11.75
C VAL A 90 0.09 -1.01 -12.16
N ASP A 91 1.21 -1.65 -11.84
CA ASP A 91 1.31 -3.10 -11.93
C ASP A 91 0.76 -3.71 -10.63
N GLU A 92 -0.32 -4.49 -10.72
CA GLU A 92 -0.97 -5.07 -9.55
C GLU A 92 -1.02 -6.60 -9.64
N PHE A 93 -0.42 -7.27 -8.65
CA PHE A 93 -0.64 -8.69 -8.39
C PHE A 93 -1.78 -8.85 -7.39
N MET A 94 -2.70 -9.77 -7.68
CA MET A 94 -3.84 -10.09 -6.81
C MET A 94 -3.95 -11.60 -6.61
N TYR A 95 -4.26 -12.00 -5.37
CA TYR A 95 -4.66 -13.36 -5.03
C TYR A 95 -6.05 -13.31 -4.40
N PHE A 96 -7.00 -14.00 -5.01
CA PHE A 96 -8.40 -13.99 -4.56
C PHE A 96 -8.61 -15.02 -3.46
N LEU A 97 -9.14 -14.57 -2.33
CA LEU A 97 -9.46 -15.41 -1.17
C LEU A 97 -10.90 -15.88 -1.21
N GLU A 98 -11.81 -15.00 -1.67
CA GLU A 98 -13.24 -15.24 -1.78
C GLU A 98 -13.79 -14.60 -3.04
N GLY A 99 -14.90 -15.13 -3.54
CA GLY A 99 -15.58 -14.58 -4.72
C GLY A 99 -14.81 -14.81 -6.01
N SER A 100 -15.04 -13.93 -6.98
CA SER A 100 -14.42 -14.01 -8.30
C SER A 100 -14.49 -12.66 -9.01
N VAL A 101 -13.69 -12.51 -10.05
CA VAL A 101 -13.76 -11.39 -10.99
C VAL A 101 -13.70 -11.90 -12.42
N THR A 102 -14.42 -11.26 -13.32
CA THR A 102 -14.26 -11.42 -14.77
C THR A 102 -13.57 -10.18 -15.31
N LEU A 103 -12.44 -10.38 -15.98
CA LEU A 103 -11.67 -9.35 -16.66
C LEU A 103 -11.83 -9.54 -18.16
N THR A 104 -12.43 -8.56 -18.85
CA THR A 104 -12.56 -8.54 -20.30
C THR A 104 -11.58 -7.52 -20.86
N SER A 105 -10.54 -7.98 -21.54
CA SER A 105 -9.55 -7.09 -22.15
C SER A 105 -10.12 -6.36 -23.37
N SER A 106 -9.46 -5.30 -23.83
CA SER A 106 -9.90 -4.46 -24.95
C SER A 106 -10.08 -5.19 -26.28
N ASP A 107 -9.46 -6.37 -26.44
CA ASP A 107 -9.65 -7.25 -27.60
C ASP A 107 -10.87 -8.20 -27.46
N GLY A 108 -11.60 -8.11 -26.35
CA GLY A 108 -12.75 -8.94 -26.03
C GLY A 108 -12.41 -10.29 -25.38
N SER A 109 -11.13 -10.57 -25.13
CA SER A 109 -10.74 -11.78 -24.40
C SER A 109 -11.14 -11.70 -22.93
N GLU A 110 -11.68 -12.78 -22.39
CA GLU A 110 -12.15 -12.86 -21.01
C GLU A 110 -11.28 -13.80 -20.19
N GLN A 111 -11.04 -13.40 -18.95
CA GLN A 111 -10.44 -14.22 -17.91
C GLN A 111 -11.30 -14.15 -16.64
N VAL A 112 -11.72 -15.30 -16.14
CA VAL A 112 -12.40 -15.43 -14.86
C VAL A 112 -11.36 -15.87 -13.83
N ILE A 113 -11.19 -15.09 -12.77
CA ILE A 113 -10.29 -15.39 -11.65
C ILE A 113 -11.16 -15.71 -10.44
N ASN A 114 -11.07 -16.94 -9.95
CA ASN A 114 -11.83 -17.42 -8.82
C ASN A 114 -11.03 -17.39 -7.52
N ALA A 115 -11.71 -17.61 -6.40
CA ALA A 115 -11.05 -17.85 -5.12
C ALA A 115 -10.02 -18.99 -5.23
N GLY A 116 -8.82 -18.76 -4.69
CA GLY A 116 -7.66 -19.64 -4.82
C GLY A 116 -6.79 -19.39 -6.04
N GLU A 117 -7.18 -18.46 -6.91
CA GLU A 117 -6.42 -18.10 -8.12
C GLU A 117 -5.79 -16.71 -7.98
N ALA A 118 -4.81 -16.42 -8.83
CA ALA A 118 -4.11 -15.16 -8.88
C ALA A 118 -4.08 -14.59 -10.30
N VAL A 119 -3.99 -13.28 -10.38
CA VAL A 119 -3.78 -12.55 -11.64
C VAL A 119 -2.83 -11.38 -11.41
N THR A 120 -2.06 -11.02 -12.44
CA THR A 120 -1.30 -9.77 -12.46
C THR A 120 -1.83 -8.90 -13.59
N ILE A 121 -2.25 -7.68 -13.25
CA ILE A 121 -2.66 -6.67 -14.23
C ILE A 121 -1.47 -5.75 -14.48
N PRO A 122 -0.99 -5.63 -15.73
CA PRO A 122 0.02 -4.64 -16.10
C PRO A 122 -0.61 -3.24 -16.14
N LYS A 123 0.17 -2.24 -15.85
CA LYS A 123 -0.27 -0.83 -15.78
C LYS A 123 -0.89 -0.29 -17.07
N GLU A 124 -0.58 -0.89 -18.23
CA GLU A 124 -1.12 -0.51 -19.54
C GLU A 124 -2.49 -1.14 -19.84
N TRP A 125 -2.97 -2.07 -19.00
CA TRP A 125 -4.20 -2.80 -19.26
C TRP A 125 -5.41 -1.85 -19.28
N THR A 126 -6.32 -2.08 -20.24
CA THR A 126 -7.64 -1.47 -20.35
C THR A 126 -8.68 -2.58 -20.58
N GLY A 127 -9.93 -2.34 -20.16
CA GLY A 127 -10.97 -3.33 -20.34
C GLY A 127 -12.14 -3.17 -19.37
N VAL A 128 -12.82 -4.26 -19.09
CA VAL A 128 -13.95 -4.29 -18.17
C VAL A 128 -13.63 -5.18 -16.98
N TRP A 129 -13.89 -4.67 -15.81
CA TRP A 129 -13.81 -5.39 -14.53
C TRP A 129 -15.24 -5.64 -14.04
N GLU A 130 -15.63 -6.91 -13.86
CA GLU A 130 -16.96 -7.26 -13.41
C GLU A 130 -16.91 -8.32 -12.30
N THR A 131 -17.68 -8.11 -11.22
CA THR A 131 -17.74 -9.02 -10.07
C THR A 131 -19.08 -8.94 -9.36
N ASP A 132 -19.48 -10.03 -8.72
CA ASP A 132 -20.56 -10.04 -7.71
C ASP A 132 -20.03 -9.81 -6.27
N GLY A 133 -18.72 -9.66 -6.13
CA GLY A 133 -17.99 -9.41 -4.89
C GLY A 133 -16.82 -10.35 -4.70
N TYR A 134 -15.78 -9.86 -4.04
CA TYR A 134 -14.55 -10.63 -3.73
C TYR A 134 -13.84 -10.08 -2.51
N THR A 135 -12.95 -10.93 -1.97
CA THR A 135 -11.87 -10.54 -1.04
C THR A 135 -10.54 -10.95 -1.66
N LYS A 136 -9.57 -10.04 -1.69
CA LYS A 136 -8.24 -10.31 -2.27
C LYS A 136 -7.11 -9.82 -1.38
N ILE A 137 -5.95 -10.46 -1.51
CA ILE A 137 -4.65 -9.87 -1.19
C ILE A 137 -4.17 -9.14 -2.45
N TRP A 138 -3.65 -7.94 -2.28
CA TRP A 138 -3.09 -7.17 -3.37
C TRP A 138 -1.65 -6.75 -3.10
N VAL A 139 -0.87 -6.64 -4.17
CA VAL A 139 0.49 -6.11 -4.18
C VAL A 139 0.60 -5.19 -5.38
N ILE A 140 0.95 -3.93 -5.14
CA ILE A 140 1.06 -2.91 -6.18
C ILE A 140 2.50 -2.40 -6.27
N TYR A 141 2.97 -2.26 -7.51
CA TYR A 141 4.15 -1.48 -7.85
C TYR A 141 3.75 -0.27 -8.70
N SER A 142 4.16 0.92 -8.25
CA SER A 142 3.96 2.18 -8.95
C SER A 142 5.31 2.85 -9.24
N ALA A 143 5.65 3.03 -10.49
CA ALA A 143 6.97 3.55 -10.89
C ALA A 143 7.25 4.97 -10.39
N ASP A 144 6.21 5.79 -10.24
CA ASP A 144 6.28 7.19 -9.78
C ASP A 144 5.62 7.42 -8.40
N GLY A 145 5.04 6.36 -7.82
CA GLY A 145 4.34 6.43 -6.53
C GLY A 145 2.91 6.95 -6.62
N SER A 146 2.36 7.13 -7.81
CA SER A 146 0.94 7.43 -7.99
C SER A 146 0.08 6.17 -7.82
N GLY A 147 -1.16 6.33 -7.37
CA GLY A 147 -2.11 5.20 -7.23
C GLY A 147 -1.85 4.28 -6.03
N LEU A 148 -1.09 4.74 -5.01
CA LEU A 148 -0.85 4.04 -3.74
C LEU A 148 -1.43 4.83 -2.56
#